data_cae9f1b10bd68c70e2f88f1ff95c6a90
#
_entry.id   cae9f1b10bd68c70e2f88f1ff95c6a90
#
_cell.length_a   1.000
_cell.length_b   1.000
_cell.length_c   1.000
_cell.angle_alpha   90.00
_cell.angle_beta   90.00
_cell.angle_gamma   90.00
#
_symmetry.space_group_name_H-M   'P 1'
#
loop_
_entity.id
_entity.type
_entity.pdbx_description
1 polymer ?
#
loop_
_entity_poly.entity_id
_entity_poly.type
_entity_poly.pdbx_seq_one_letter_code
_entity_poly.pdbx_strand_id
1 'polypeptide(L)'
;MKKAISLIASILTITLYSFSSFAAGDSENVKKLSNFKKTGTQAGVVIPQDTKFAANIKKNILPNIRMPAGFKIELFALAPDARHMAVSRNKGTVWIGTRKTKVWQATDRDMDNVADTVEEFSPSVKFDIPNGPCYSDDGHLYIAERNRVLWFPA
;
A
#
# COMPACT_ATOMS: atom_id res chain seq x y z
N MET A 1 4.16 -25.44 -65.69
CA MET A 1 3.53 -25.72 -64.34
C MET A 1 4.50 -26.29 -63.27
N LYS A 2 5.58 -27.02 -63.60
CA LYS A 2 6.50 -27.58 -62.59
C LYS A 2 7.44 -26.57 -61.90
N LYS A 3 7.75 -25.41 -62.50
CA LYS A 3 8.63 -24.39 -61.91
C LYS A 3 7.93 -23.45 -60.91
N ALA A 4 6.63 -23.29 -60.98
CA ALA A 4 5.88 -22.46 -60.08
C ALA A 4 5.63 -23.11 -58.70
N ILE A 5 5.53 -24.45 -58.66
CA ILE A 5 5.32 -25.24 -57.45
C ILE A 5 6.59 -25.26 -56.58
N SER A 6 7.78 -25.25 -57.22
CA SER A 6 9.06 -25.24 -56.49
C SER A 6 9.32 -23.91 -55.78
N LEU A 7 8.84 -22.79 -56.29
CA LEU A 7 9.04 -21.47 -55.69
C LEU A 7 8.13 -21.26 -54.47
N ILE A 8 6.91 -21.82 -54.50
CA ILE A 8 5.97 -21.72 -53.37
C ILE A 8 6.43 -22.59 -52.17
N ALA A 9 7.02 -23.76 -52.45
CA ALA A 9 7.58 -24.60 -51.41
C ALA A 9 8.77 -23.96 -50.66
N SER A 10 9.61 -23.18 -51.38
CA SER A 10 10.75 -22.47 -50.78
C SER A 10 10.36 -21.27 -49.95
N ILE A 11 9.25 -20.60 -50.27
CA ILE A 11 8.75 -19.45 -49.50
C ILE A 11 8.06 -19.93 -48.21
N LEU A 12 7.41 -21.09 -48.22
CA LEU A 12 6.72 -21.64 -47.04
C LEU A 12 7.67 -22.15 -45.95
N THR A 13 8.88 -22.58 -46.36
CA THR A 13 9.91 -23.05 -45.42
C THR A 13 10.65 -21.90 -44.72
N ILE A 14 10.72 -20.71 -45.29
CA ILE A 14 11.39 -19.55 -44.68
C ILE A 14 10.51 -18.91 -43.61
N THR A 15 9.17 -18.98 -43.74
CA THR A 15 8.25 -18.42 -42.75
C THR A 15 8.09 -19.26 -41.47
N LEU A 16 8.48 -20.53 -41.48
CA LEU A 16 8.43 -21.37 -40.27
C LEU A 16 9.67 -21.24 -39.35
N TYR A 17 10.78 -20.68 -39.85
CA TYR A 17 12.01 -20.54 -39.05
C TYR A 17 12.09 -19.26 -38.21
N SER A 18 11.19 -18.30 -38.42
CA SER A 18 11.24 -17.01 -37.71
C SER A 18 10.40 -16.94 -36.43
N PHE A 19 9.69 -18.01 -36.06
CA PHE A 19 8.83 -18.00 -34.84
C PHE A 19 9.40 -18.72 -33.62
N SER A 20 10.58 -19.33 -33.71
CA SER A 20 11.10 -20.14 -32.58
C SER A 20 12.16 -19.45 -31.72
N SER A 21 12.54 -18.21 -32.00
CA SER A 21 13.60 -17.54 -31.23
C SER A 21 13.12 -16.57 -30.14
N PHE A 22 11.81 -16.31 -30.02
CA PHE A 22 11.29 -15.39 -29.01
C PHE A 22 10.86 -16.05 -27.68
N ALA A 23 10.72 -17.38 -27.65
CA ALA A 23 10.23 -18.07 -26.46
C ALA A 23 11.31 -18.56 -25.49
N ALA A 24 12.58 -18.61 -25.90
CA ALA A 24 13.65 -19.17 -25.06
C ALA A 24 14.25 -18.15 -24.08
N GLY A 25 14.17 -16.84 -24.37
CA GLY A 25 14.70 -15.78 -23.49
C GLY A 25 13.83 -15.52 -22.27
N ASP A 26 12.52 -15.62 -22.40
CA ASP A 26 11.58 -15.29 -21.33
C ASP A 26 11.56 -16.32 -20.20
N SER A 27 11.74 -17.61 -20.50
CA SER A 27 11.72 -18.66 -19.49
C SER A 27 12.95 -18.63 -18.57
N GLU A 28 14.10 -18.20 -19.06
CA GLU A 28 15.31 -18.07 -18.26
C GLU A 28 15.29 -16.82 -17.37
N ASN A 29 14.76 -15.71 -17.88
CA ASN A 29 14.54 -14.50 -17.11
C ASN A 29 13.48 -14.69 -16.03
N VAL A 30 12.40 -15.42 -16.32
CA VAL A 30 11.37 -15.78 -15.32
C VAL A 30 11.97 -16.69 -14.24
N LYS A 31 12.84 -17.66 -14.61
CA LYS A 31 13.58 -18.47 -13.61
C LYS A 31 14.56 -17.65 -12.77
N LYS A 32 15.24 -16.67 -13.37
CA LYS A 32 16.09 -15.74 -12.62
C LYS A 32 15.25 -14.87 -11.67
N LEU A 33 14.10 -14.38 -12.10
CA LEU A 33 13.16 -13.63 -11.25
C LEU A 33 12.58 -14.48 -10.11
N SER A 34 12.29 -15.76 -10.33
CA SER A 34 11.80 -16.67 -9.28
C SER A 34 12.88 -17.01 -8.23
N ASN A 35 14.15 -16.87 -8.58
CA ASN A 35 15.28 -17.03 -7.67
C ASN A 35 15.64 -15.77 -6.88
N PHE A 36 15.03 -14.61 -7.19
CA PHE A 36 15.09 -13.47 -6.28
C PHE A 36 14.40 -13.87 -4.98
N LYS A 37 15.17 -14.29 -4.01
CA LYS A 37 14.72 -14.38 -2.62
C LYS A 37 14.09 -13.04 -2.30
N LYS A 38 12.84 -13.06 -1.81
CA LYS A 38 12.07 -11.89 -1.39
C LYS A 38 13.00 -10.85 -0.80
N THR A 39 13.27 -9.79 -1.54
CA THR A 39 13.93 -8.61 -1.00
C THR A 39 12.96 -8.03 0.01
N GLY A 40 13.21 -8.35 1.23
CA GLY A 40 12.64 -7.99 2.50
C GLY A 40 11.63 -6.88 2.62
N THR A 41 10.54 -6.88 1.88
CA THR A 41 9.32 -6.23 2.34
C THR A 41 8.67 -7.19 3.33
N GLN A 42 8.97 -6.98 4.60
CA GLN A 42 8.27 -7.67 5.67
C GLN A 42 6.80 -7.26 5.56
N ALA A 43 5.90 -8.23 5.45
CA ALA A 43 4.47 -7.94 5.43
C ALA A 43 4.10 -7.27 6.76
N GLY A 44 3.53 -6.08 6.69
CA GLY A 44 3.06 -5.35 7.86
C GLY A 44 1.85 -6.03 8.50
N VAL A 45 1.62 -5.70 9.76
CA VAL A 45 0.40 -6.13 10.46
C VAL A 45 -0.78 -5.30 9.93
N VAL A 46 -1.87 -5.98 9.56
CA VAL A 46 -3.14 -5.34 9.18
C VAL A 46 -4.08 -5.36 10.38
N ILE A 47 -4.72 -4.24 10.67
CA ILE A 47 -5.66 -4.10 11.77
C ILE A 47 -7.09 -4.29 11.25
N PRO A 48 -7.83 -5.32 11.72
CA PRO A 48 -9.23 -5.51 11.35
C PRO A 48 -10.09 -4.31 11.76
N GLN A 49 -10.88 -3.77 10.84
CA GLN A 49 -11.78 -2.65 11.10
C GLN A 49 -13.19 -3.11 11.48
N ASP A 50 -13.65 -4.24 10.95
CA ASP A 50 -14.97 -4.83 11.25
C ASP A 50 -14.93 -5.66 12.53
N THR A 51 -14.84 -4.97 13.67
CA THR A 51 -14.76 -5.63 14.97
C THR A 51 -16.01 -5.33 15.81
N LYS A 52 -16.28 -6.20 16.80
CA LYS A 52 -17.33 -5.94 17.80
C LYS A 52 -17.09 -4.61 18.54
N PHE A 53 -15.83 -4.22 18.69
CA PHE A 53 -15.45 -2.94 19.31
C PHE A 53 -15.87 -1.76 18.42
N ALA A 54 -15.57 -1.80 17.13
CA ALA A 54 -16.03 -0.78 16.17
C ALA A 54 -17.55 -0.66 16.15
N ALA A 55 -18.25 -1.80 16.11
CA ALA A 55 -19.71 -1.85 16.16
C ALA A 55 -20.27 -1.22 17.45
N ASN A 56 -19.64 -1.50 18.58
CA ASN A 56 -20.02 -0.90 19.87
C ASN A 56 -19.81 0.62 19.88
N ILE A 57 -18.70 1.12 19.34
CA ILE A 57 -18.46 2.58 19.22
C ILE A 57 -19.56 3.23 18.38
N LYS A 58 -19.81 2.69 17.19
CA LYS A 58 -20.82 3.24 16.25
C LYS A 58 -22.23 3.21 16.85
N LYS A 59 -22.61 2.15 17.57
CA LYS A 59 -23.96 1.95 18.11
C LYS A 59 -24.19 2.67 19.44
N ASN A 60 -23.22 2.61 20.36
CA ASN A 60 -23.45 2.96 21.75
C ASN A 60 -22.64 4.19 22.23
N ILE A 61 -21.61 4.62 21.50
CA ILE A 61 -20.77 5.75 21.93
C ILE A 61 -21.06 6.99 21.07
N LEU A 62 -20.92 6.88 19.76
CA LEU A 62 -21.07 8.05 18.87
C LEU A 62 -22.42 8.75 19.00
N PRO A 63 -23.58 8.04 19.12
CA PRO A 63 -24.89 8.72 19.26
C PRO A 63 -25.04 9.53 20.55
N ASN A 64 -24.23 9.24 21.57
CA ASN A 64 -24.27 9.94 22.86
C ASN A 64 -23.34 11.16 22.93
N ILE A 65 -22.53 11.41 21.89
CA ILE A 65 -21.65 12.56 21.83
C ILE A 65 -22.45 13.77 21.33
N ARG A 66 -22.51 14.82 22.12
CA ARG A 66 -23.18 16.07 21.74
C ARG A 66 -22.25 16.89 20.84
N MET A 67 -22.72 17.20 19.64
CA MET A 67 -22.00 18.01 18.68
C MET A 67 -22.67 19.37 18.47
N PRO A 68 -21.92 20.45 18.25
CA PRO A 68 -22.48 21.71 17.78
C PRO A 68 -23.21 21.56 16.45
N ALA A 69 -24.13 22.44 16.17
CA ALA A 69 -24.83 22.44 14.89
C ALA A 69 -23.87 22.58 13.71
N GLY A 70 -24.04 21.73 12.69
CA GLY A 70 -23.18 21.69 11.50
C GLY A 70 -21.97 20.76 11.63
N PHE A 71 -21.71 20.18 12.81
CA PHE A 71 -20.64 19.18 12.99
C PHE A 71 -21.20 17.77 13.01
N LYS A 72 -20.40 16.83 12.47
CA LYS A 72 -20.68 15.40 12.44
C LYS A 72 -19.47 14.65 13.00
N ILE A 73 -19.72 13.57 13.74
CA ILE A 73 -18.67 12.69 14.25
C ILE A 73 -18.86 11.29 13.71
N GLU A 74 -17.80 10.71 13.18
CA GLU A 74 -17.78 9.36 12.63
C GLU A 74 -16.53 8.61 13.07
N LEU A 75 -16.56 7.27 13.04
CA LEU A 75 -15.42 6.42 13.26
C LEU A 75 -14.68 6.26 11.93
N PHE A 76 -13.54 6.90 11.78
CA PHE A 76 -12.71 6.80 10.59
C PHE A 76 -11.91 5.47 10.57
N ALA A 77 -11.21 5.14 11.65
CA ALA A 77 -10.36 3.94 11.72
C ALA A 77 -10.12 3.49 13.16
N LEU A 78 -9.81 2.19 13.32
CA LEU A 78 -9.25 1.63 14.54
C LEU A 78 -7.74 1.51 14.39
N ALA A 79 -6.97 2.19 15.23
CA ALA A 79 -5.51 2.11 15.25
C ALA A 79 -5.00 1.95 16.69
N PRO A 80 -4.34 0.84 17.02
CA PRO A 80 -3.83 0.60 18.37
C PRO A 80 -2.79 1.64 18.81
N ASP A 81 -2.85 2.08 20.05
CA ASP A 81 -1.90 3.02 20.68
C ASP A 81 -1.77 4.37 19.92
N ALA A 82 -2.76 4.75 19.10
CA ALA A 82 -2.77 5.97 18.32
C ALA A 82 -2.54 7.22 19.17
N ARG A 83 -1.76 8.17 18.63
CA ARG A 83 -1.45 9.41 19.32
C ARG A 83 -1.57 10.66 18.44
N HIS A 84 -0.62 10.93 17.59
CA HIS A 84 -0.66 12.02 16.62
C HIS A 84 -0.89 11.49 15.21
N MET A 85 -1.44 12.32 14.36
CA MET A 85 -1.79 11.96 13.00
C MET A 85 -1.30 13.01 12.02
N ALA A 86 -0.93 12.57 10.82
CA ALA A 86 -0.72 13.42 9.67
C ALA A 86 -1.58 12.92 8.51
N VAL A 87 -2.23 13.85 7.82
CA VAL A 87 -3.12 13.54 6.69
C VAL A 87 -2.43 13.91 5.39
N SER A 88 -2.49 13.04 4.40
CA SER A 88 -2.00 13.33 3.05
C SER A 88 -2.75 14.49 2.41
N ARG A 89 -2.11 15.15 1.43
CA ARG A 89 -2.73 16.28 0.70
C ARG A 89 -4.04 15.87 -0.01
N ASN A 90 -4.09 14.66 -0.56
CA ASN A 90 -5.29 14.10 -1.21
C ASN A 90 -6.35 13.61 -0.23
N LYS A 91 -6.08 13.69 1.09
CA LYS A 91 -6.95 13.25 2.20
C LYS A 91 -7.26 11.75 2.26
N GLY A 92 -6.79 10.93 1.32
CA GLY A 92 -7.04 9.49 1.27
C GLY A 92 -6.12 8.65 2.15
N THR A 93 -5.11 9.25 2.80
CA THR A 93 -4.17 8.52 3.66
C THR A 93 -3.90 9.30 4.93
N VAL A 94 -3.93 8.59 6.06
CA VAL A 94 -3.62 9.12 7.39
C VAL A 94 -2.52 8.27 8.02
N TRP A 95 -1.39 8.89 8.36
CA TRP A 95 -0.33 8.25 9.14
C TRP A 95 -0.54 8.53 10.63
N ILE A 96 -0.49 7.47 11.42
CA ILE A 96 -0.84 7.51 12.84
C ILE A 96 0.38 7.05 13.64
N GLY A 97 1.00 8.00 14.31
CA GLY A 97 2.11 7.76 15.24
C GLY A 97 1.65 7.14 16.54
N THR A 98 2.52 6.36 17.17
CA THR A 98 2.21 5.64 18.42
C THR A 98 3.22 5.91 19.52
N ARG A 99 2.91 5.47 20.74
CA ARG A 99 3.84 5.49 21.88
C ARG A 99 4.78 4.29 21.95
N LYS A 100 4.64 3.34 21.01
CA LYS A 100 5.44 2.11 21.01
C LYS A 100 6.43 2.13 19.84
N THR A 101 6.35 1.16 18.97
CA THR A 101 7.35 0.91 17.93
C THR A 101 6.74 0.80 16.55
N LYS A 102 5.49 1.23 16.36
CA LYS A 102 4.78 1.14 15.09
C LYS A 102 4.19 2.47 14.69
N VAL A 103 4.11 2.68 13.39
CA VAL A 103 3.29 3.71 12.76
C VAL A 103 2.22 2.97 11.96
N TRP A 104 0.99 3.44 12.05
CA TRP A 104 -0.10 2.91 11.26
C TRP A 104 -0.38 3.82 10.07
N GLN A 105 -0.75 3.20 8.96
CA GLN A 105 -1.25 3.88 7.78
C GLN A 105 -2.69 3.46 7.57
N ALA A 106 -3.60 4.40 7.69
CA ALA A 106 -5.01 4.23 7.37
C ALA A 106 -5.27 4.81 5.98
N THR A 107 -5.86 4.03 5.08
CA THR A 107 -6.15 4.43 3.71
C THR A 107 -7.64 4.34 3.44
N ASP A 108 -8.21 5.44 2.98
CA ASP A 108 -9.58 5.60 2.50
C ASP A 108 -9.49 5.85 0.99
N ARG A 109 -9.84 4.87 0.17
CA ARG A 109 -9.68 4.92 -1.29
C ARG A 109 -10.87 5.51 -2.00
N ASP A 110 -12.07 5.27 -1.46
CA ASP A 110 -13.33 5.73 -2.06
C ASP A 110 -13.81 7.07 -1.48
N MET A 111 -13.06 7.62 -0.52
CA MET A 111 -13.31 8.94 0.10
C MET A 111 -14.66 9.03 0.82
N ASP A 112 -15.12 7.93 1.39
CA ASP A 112 -16.34 7.89 2.18
C ASP A 112 -16.17 8.31 3.66
N ASN A 113 -14.92 8.66 4.05
CA ASN A 113 -14.48 9.00 5.41
C ASN A 113 -14.41 7.81 6.37
N VAL A 114 -14.31 6.60 5.83
CA VAL A 114 -14.01 5.38 6.59
C VAL A 114 -12.79 4.72 5.97
N ALA A 115 -11.80 4.37 6.75
CA ALA A 115 -10.61 3.73 6.20
C ALA A 115 -10.90 2.29 5.74
N ASP A 116 -10.61 1.99 4.46
CA ASP A 116 -10.68 0.63 3.89
C ASP A 116 -9.66 -0.30 4.50
N THR A 117 -8.46 0.23 4.75
CA THR A 117 -7.34 -0.53 5.31
C THR A 117 -6.60 0.26 6.37
N VAL A 118 -6.19 -0.45 7.43
CA VAL A 118 -5.23 0.07 8.42
C VAL A 118 -4.11 -0.94 8.54
N GLU A 119 -2.90 -0.54 8.20
CA GLU A 119 -1.73 -1.42 8.16
C GLU A 119 -0.50 -0.77 8.76
N GLU A 120 0.48 -1.60 9.11
CA GLU A 120 1.76 -1.13 9.63
C GLU A 120 2.54 -0.43 8.53
N PHE A 121 2.81 0.86 8.72
CA PHE A 121 3.65 1.64 7.82
C PHE A 121 5.12 1.26 7.98
N SER A 122 5.78 0.98 6.85
CA SER A 122 7.22 0.68 6.79
C SER A 122 7.70 -0.36 7.82
N PRO A 123 7.18 -1.61 7.80
CA PRO A 123 7.42 -2.63 8.84
C PRO A 123 8.90 -3.07 8.96
N SER A 124 9.73 -2.78 7.97
CA SER A 124 11.18 -3.02 8.01
C SER A 124 11.94 -1.95 8.83
N VAL A 125 11.31 -0.81 9.12
CA VAL A 125 11.90 0.25 9.93
C VAL A 125 11.63 -0.01 11.40
N LYS A 126 12.68 -0.06 12.19
CA LYS A 126 12.55 -0.16 13.65
C LYS A 126 12.35 1.24 14.23
N PHE A 127 11.09 1.57 14.53
CA PHE A 127 10.73 2.84 15.16
C PHE A 127 10.98 2.84 16.70
N ASP A 128 11.28 4.02 17.24
CA ASP A 128 11.38 4.27 18.71
C ASP A 128 10.46 5.43 19.12
N ILE A 129 9.27 5.11 19.56
CA ILE A 129 8.22 6.05 19.94
C ILE A 129 7.94 7.07 18.79
N PRO A 130 7.48 6.61 17.64
CA PRO A 130 7.23 7.46 16.46
C PRO A 130 5.91 8.25 16.63
N ASN A 131 5.89 9.18 17.55
CA ASN A 131 4.64 9.84 17.92
C ASN A 131 4.36 11.15 17.18
N GLY A 132 5.28 11.61 16.34
CA GLY A 132 5.19 12.89 15.67
C GLY A 132 5.21 12.81 14.13
N PRO A 133 4.22 12.18 13.46
CA PRO A 133 4.12 12.25 12.01
C PRO A 133 3.74 13.67 11.57
N CYS A 134 4.33 14.12 10.46
CA CYS A 134 4.00 15.38 9.79
C CYS A 134 4.08 15.17 8.28
N TYR A 135 3.06 15.53 7.56
CA TYR A 135 3.05 15.50 6.11
C TYR A 135 3.26 16.91 5.57
N SER A 136 4.30 17.09 4.78
CA SER A 136 4.73 18.39 4.26
C SER A 136 4.02 18.72 2.93
N ASP A 137 3.98 20.00 2.58
CA ASP A 137 3.36 20.49 1.35
C ASP A 137 4.05 20.02 0.07
N ASP A 138 5.33 19.64 0.16
CA ASP A 138 6.11 19.06 -0.94
C ASP A 138 5.86 17.57 -1.17
N GLY A 139 4.96 16.96 -0.38
CA GLY A 139 4.55 15.56 -0.52
C GLY A 139 5.35 14.59 0.35
N HIS A 140 6.26 15.05 1.20
CA HIS A 140 7.08 14.18 2.04
C HIS A 140 6.45 13.93 3.41
N LEU A 141 6.64 12.72 3.92
CA LEU A 141 6.26 12.36 5.28
C LEU A 141 7.50 12.41 6.19
N TYR A 142 7.39 13.15 7.27
CA TYR A 142 8.37 13.19 8.35
C TYR A 142 7.80 12.50 9.58
N ILE A 143 8.60 11.68 10.23
CA ILE A 143 8.21 11.01 11.49
C ILE A 143 9.25 11.34 12.55
N ALA A 144 8.84 12.12 13.54
CA ALA A 144 9.66 12.42 14.69
C ALA A 144 9.58 11.29 15.71
N GLU A 145 10.74 10.81 16.11
CA GLU A 145 10.94 9.82 17.17
C GLU A 145 11.62 10.47 18.39
N ARG A 146 11.96 9.66 19.39
CA ARG A 146 12.62 10.12 20.61
C ARG A 146 13.93 10.85 20.35
N ASN A 147 14.72 10.38 19.38
CA ASN A 147 16.11 10.83 19.16
C ASN A 147 16.48 11.14 17.71
N ARG A 148 15.51 11.03 16.78
CA ARG A 148 15.72 11.32 15.35
C ARG A 148 14.43 11.70 14.66
N VAL A 149 14.57 12.28 13.48
CA VAL A 149 13.48 12.48 12.53
C VAL A 149 13.76 11.62 11.30
N LEU A 150 12.82 10.81 10.92
CA LEU A 150 12.86 10.02 9.69
C LEU A 150 12.13 10.78 8.59
N TRP A 151 12.65 10.66 7.39
CA TRP A 151 12.08 11.23 6.18
C TRP A 151 11.73 10.13 5.19
N PHE A 152 10.52 10.19 4.67
CA PHE A 152 9.99 9.26 3.67
C PHE A 152 9.56 10.07 2.44
N PRO A 153 10.18 9.86 1.27
CA PRO A 153 9.75 10.49 0.03
C PRO A 153 8.36 9.97 -0.37
N ALA A 154 7.55 10.84 -1.00
CA ALA A 154 6.26 10.48 -1.58
C ALA A 154 6.44 9.76 -2.91
#